data_4aebb599754bc876c3dba55fb6b374f2
#
_entry.id   4aebb599754bc876c3dba55fb6b374f2
#
_cell.length_a   1.000
_cell.length_b   1.000
_cell.length_c   1.000
_cell.angle_alpha   90.00
_cell.angle_beta   90.00
_cell.angle_gamma   90.00
#
_symmetry.space_group_name_H-M   'P 1'
#
loop_
_entity.id
_entity.type
_entity.pdbx_description
1 polymer ?
#
loop_
_entity_poly.entity_id
_entity_poly.type
_entity_poly.pdbx_seq_one_letter_code
_entity_poly.pdbx_strand_id
1 'polypeptide(L)'
;FVFLEGPPSANGMPGIHHVMARSIKDIFCRYKTMKGFQVKRKAGWDTHGLPVELGVEKALGITKEDIGKSISVAEYNAACRKDVMKFTKEWENLTHKMGYWVDMKSP
;
A
#
# COMPACT_ATOMS: atom_id res chain seq x y z
N PHE A 1 13.27 14.98 13.63
CA PHE A 1 11.90 15.23 13.11
C PHE A 1 11.18 13.91 12.87
N VAL A 2 10.05 13.75 13.52
CA VAL A 2 9.24 12.54 13.39
C VAL A 2 8.13 12.80 12.37
N PHE A 3 7.99 11.88 11.41
CA PHE A 3 6.97 11.94 10.39
C PHE A 3 6.22 10.61 10.33
N LEU A 4 4.92 10.68 10.50
CA LEU A 4 4.03 9.50 10.48
C LEU A 4 3.06 9.61 9.32
N GLU A 5 2.85 8.49 8.64
CA GLU A 5 1.88 8.45 7.55
C GLU A 5 1.14 7.11 7.53
N GLY A 6 -0.07 7.13 6.94
CA GLY A 6 -0.80 5.92 6.64
C GLY A 6 -0.28 5.27 5.36
N PRO A 7 0.17 4.01 5.40
CA PRO A 7 0.66 3.34 4.20
C PRO A 7 -0.48 3.01 3.24
N PRO A 8 -0.20 2.97 1.92
CA PRO A 8 -1.22 2.60 0.93
C PRO A 8 -1.48 1.10 0.91
N SER A 9 -2.67 0.74 0.45
CA SER A 9 -2.99 -0.64 0.12
C SER A 9 -2.48 -0.98 -1.29
N ALA A 10 -1.75 -2.07 -1.44
CA ALA A 10 -1.15 -2.46 -2.71
C ALA A 10 -2.09 -3.29 -3.61
N ASN A 11 -3.33 -3.50 -3.20
CA ASN A 11 -4.34 -4.20 -4.00
C ASN A 11 -5.06 -3.31 -5.02
N GLY A 12 -4.72 -2.03 -5.06
CA GLY A 12 -5.25 -1.06 -6.02
C GLY A 12 -4.16 -0.31 -6.75
N MET A 13 -4.44 0.15 -7.96
CA MET A 13 -3.54 0.99 -8.74
C MET A 13 -3.40 2.37 -8.09
N PRO A 14 -2.20 2.98 -8.11
CA PRO A 14 -2.04 4.34 -7.61
C PRO A 14 -2.80 5.36 -8.46
N GLY A 15 -3.46 6.30 -7.79
CA GLY A 15 -4.20 7.38 -8.44
C GLY A 15 -3.55 8.75 -8.25
N ILE A 16 -4.12 9.77 -8.91
CA ILE A 16 -3.62 11.15 -8.82
C ILE A 16 -3.62 11.67 -7.38
N HIS A 17 -4.63 11.34 -6.59
CA HIS A 17 -4.71 11.76 -5.20
C HIS A 17 -3.56 11.20 -4.36
N HIS A 18 -3.08 10.01 -4.67
CA HIS A 18 -1.91 9.43 -4.02
C HIS A 18 -0.64 10.23 -4.35
N VAL A 19 -0.48 10.61 -5.63
CA VAL A 19 0.66 11.41 -6.07
C VAL A 19 0.67 12.77 -5.36
N MET A 20 -0.47 13.45 -5.28
CA MET A 20 -0.58 14.74 -4.61
C MET A 20 -0.23 14.65 -3.12
N ALA A 21 -0.81 13.69 -2.41
CA ALA A 21 -0.56 13.52 -0.98
C ALA A 21 0.91 13.20 -0.71
N ARG A 22 1.50 12.30 -1.47
CA ARG A 22 2.90 11.89 -1.32
C ARG A 22 3.86 13.02 -1.67
N SER A 23 3.56 13.82 -2.69
CA SER A 23 4.37 14.99 -3.07
C SER A 23 4.40 16.03 -1.95
N ILE A 24 3.27 16.33 -1.34
CA ILE A 24 3.18 17.26 -0.22
C ILE A 24 3.98 16.75 0.99
N LYS A 25 3.85 15.49 1.34
CA LYS A 25 4.63 14.86 2.42
C LYS A 25 6.13 14.92 2.15
N ASP A 26 6.53 14.63 0.93
CA ASP A 26 7.93 14.63 0.51
C ASP A 26 8.55 16.03 0.64
N ILE A 27 7.82 17.08 0.30
CA ILE A 27 8.28 18.47 0.46
C ILE A 27 8.65 18.74 1.92
N PHE A 28 7.80 18.39 2.86
CA PHE A 28 8.09 18.59 4.29
C PHE A 28 9.30 17.79 4.74
N CYS A 29 9.41 16.55 4.33
CA CYS A 29 10.54 15.69 4.69
C CYS A 29 11.85 16.21 4.11
N ARG A 30 11.87 16.64 2.84
CA ARG A 30 13.04 17.23 2.18
C ARG A 30 13.44 18.55 2.85
N TYR A 31 12.48 19.41 3.14
CA TYR A 31 12.73 20.69 3.80
C TYR A 31 13.40 20.48 5.16
N LYS A 32 12.86 19.58 5.97
CA LYS A 32 13.42 19.26 7.29
C LYS A 32 14.82 18.65 7.18
N THR A 33 15.06 17.80 6.20
CA THR A 33 16.40 17.25 5.93
C THR A 33 17.39 18.34 5.60
N MET A 34 17.02 19.28 4.75
CA MET A 34 17.89 20.43 4.38
C MET A 34 18.13 21.39 5.55
N LYS A 35 17.22 21.44 6.52
CA LYS A 35 17.40 22.24 7.75
C LYS A 35 18.29 21.56 8.79
N GLY A 36 18.81 20.38 8.50
CA GLY A 36 19.70 19.65 9.39
C GLY A 36 19.05 18.64 10.31
N PHE A 37 17.75 18.39 10.16
CA PHE A 37 17.04 17.35 10.92
C PHE A 37 17.22 15.99 10.27
N GLN A 38 17.31 14.95 11.09
CA GLN A 38 17.21 13.57 10.60
C GLN A 38 15.75 13.22 10.40
N VAL A 39 15.41 12.81 9.18
CA VAL A 39 14.07 12.33 8.85
C VAL A 39 14.17 10.88 8.40
N LYS A 40 13.72 9.97 9.24
CA LYS A 40 13.68 8.54 8.90
C LYS A 40 12.45 8.29 8.02
N ARG A 41 12.69 7.70 6.86
CA ARG A 41 11.64 7.45 5.86
C ARG A 41 11.65 6.00 5.48
N LYS A 42 10.59 5.31 5.81
CA LYS A 42 10.43 3.90 5.50
C LYS A 42 9.08 3.70 4.82
N ALA A 43 9.08 2.96 3.72
CA ALA A 43 7.86 2.56 3.05
C ALA A 43 7.12 1.49 3.86
N GLY A 44 5.84 1.36 3.59
CA GLY A 44 5.01 0.32 4.19
C GLY A 44 3.78 0.08 3.35
N TRP A 45 3.05 -0.95 3.70
CA TRP A 45 1.84 -1.36 3.00
C TRP A 45 0.73 -1.64 4.00
N ASP A 46 -0.47 -1.17 3.67
CA ASP A 46 -1.68 -1.59 4.35
C ASP A 46 -2.12 -2.93 3.75
N THR A 47 -2.04 -3.99 4.54
CA THR A 47 -2.14 -5.36 4.04
C THR A 47 -3.36 -6.12 4.52
N HIS A 48 -4.30 -5.47 5.16
CA HIS A 48 -5.47 -6.15 5.69
C HIS A 48 -6.70 -5.24 5.63
N GLY A 49 -7.84 -5.81 6.01
CA GLY A 49 -9.09 -5.08 6.12
C GLY A 49 -10.06 -5.34 4.98
N LEU A 50 -11.20 -4.73 5.11
CA LEU A 50 -12.34 -4.92 4.20
C LEU A 50 -12.04 -4.65 2.72
N PRO A 51 -11.26 -3.63 2.34
CA PRO A 51 -10.96 -3.41 0.92
C PRO A 51 -10.27 -4.59 0.24
N VAL A 52 -9.36 -5.27 0.94
CA VAL A 52 -8.68 -6.47 0.41
C VAL A 52 -9.68 -7.63 0.29
N GLU A 53 -10.48 -7.85 1.32
CA GLU A 53 -11.49 -8.91 1.35
C GLU A 53 -12.52 -8.74 0.23
N LEU A 54 -13.05 -7.53 0.06
CA LEU A 54 -14.02 -7.23 -1.00
C LEU A 54 -13.44 -7.41 -2.39
N GLY A 55 -12.18 -7.00 -2.59
CA GLY A 55 -11.47 -7.19 -3.85
C GLY A 55 -11.32 -8.66 -4.21
N VAL A 56 -10.96 -9.50 -3.24
CA VAL A 56 -10.84 -10.95 -3.44
C VAL A 56 -12.20 -11.60 -3.69
N GLU A 57 -13.22 -11.26 -2.94
CA GLU A 57 -14.58 -11.74 -3.14
C GLU A 57 -15.07 -11.45 -4.56
N LYS A 58 -14.85 -10.25 -5.04
CA LYS A 58 -15.20 -9.83 -6.40
C LYS A 58 -14.42 -10.60 -7.46
N ALA A 59 -13.12 -10.80 -7.25
CA ALA A 59 -12.25 -11.51 -8.19
C ALA A 59 -12.62 -13.00 -8.30
N LEU A 60 -13.01 -13.63 -7.19
CA LEU A 60 -13.42 -15.03 -7.13
C LEU A 60 -14.91 -15.24 -7.47
N GLY A 61 -15.68 -14.15 -7.53
CA GLY A 61 -17.14 -14.23 -7.78
C GLY A 61 -17.93 -14.84 -6.63
N ILE A 62 -17.44 -14.74 -5.41
CA ILE A 62 -18.06 -15.28 -4.20
C ILE A 62 -18.54 -14.17 -3.26
N THR A 63 -19.42 -14.52 -2.33
CA THR A 63 -19.84 -13.65 -1.22
C THR A 63 -19.29 -14.18 0.10
N LYS A 64 -19.44 -13.39 1.17
CA LYS A 64 -19.03 -13.83 2.52
C LYS A 64 -19.67 -15.13 2.95
N GLU A 65 -20.90 -15.36 2.51
CA GLU A 65 -21.66 -16.57 2.85
C GLU A 65 -21.08 -17.83 2.22
N ASP A 66 -20.35 -17.69 1.11
CA ASP A 66 -19.73 -18.81 0.40
C ASP A 66 -18.41 -19.27 1.04
N ILE A 67 -17.83 -18.46 1.94
CA ILE A 67 -16.60 -18.82 2.64
C ILE A 67 -16.89 -20.00 3.59
N GLY A 68 -16.16 -21.08 3.40
CA GLY A 68 -16.35 -22.32 4.14
C GLY A 68 -17.37 -23.27 3.50
N LYS A 69 -18.07 -22.87 2.44
CA LYS A 69 -19.01 -23.69 1.66
C LYS A 69 -18.45 -24.04 0.28
N SER A 70 -18.33 -23.02 -0.60
CA SER A 70 -17.79 -23.18 -1.95
C SER A 70 -16.27 -23.13 -1.99
N ILE A 71 -15.66 -22.45 -1.02
CA ILE A 71 -14.22 -22.29 -0.88
C ILE A 71 -13.84 -22.41 0.60
N SER A 72 -12.74 -23.09 0.89
CA SER A 72 -12.27 -23.22 2.27
C SER A 72 -11.69 -21.90 2.79
N VAL A 73 -11.67 -21.73 4.12
CA VAL A 73 -11.06 -20.56 4.77
C VAL A 73 -9.58 -20.44 4.40
N ALA A 74 -8.86 -21.56 4.33
CA ALA A 74 -7.46 -21.59 3.94
C ALA A 74 -7.24 -21.08 2.51
N GLU A 75 -8.07 -21.50 1.57
CA GLU A 75 -8.02 -21.04 0.17
C GLU A 75 -8.34 -19.55 0.06
N TYR A 76 -9.35 -19.07 0.79
CA TYR A 76 -9.71 -17.67 0.84
C TYR A 76 -8.57 -16.81 1.39
N ASN A 77 -7.96 -17.24 2.48
CA ASN A 77 -6.82 -16.54 3.07
C ASN A 77 -5.60 -16.52 2.13
N ALA A 78 -5.35 -17.62 1.42
CA ALA A 78 -4.28 -17.69 0.43
C ALA A 78 -4.54 -16.71 -0.73
N ALA A 79 -5.78 -16.61 -1.21
CA ALA A 79 -6.16 -15.65 -2.23
C ALA A 79 -5.99 -14.20 -1.76
N CYS A 80 -6.36 -13.90 -0.51
CA CYS A 80 -6.14 -12.57 0.09
C CYS A 80 -4.66 -12.22 0.18
N ARG A 81 -3.82 -13.14 0.62
CA ARG A 81 -2.38 -12.93 0.70
C ARG A 81 -1.75 -12.68 -0.68
N LYS A 82 -2.22 -13.35 -1.71
CA LYS A 82 -1.76 -13.15 -3.07
C LYS A 82 -2.19 -11.80 -3.62
N ASP A 83 -3.43 -11.38 -3.36
CA ASP A 83 -4.01 -10.16 -3.92
C ASP A 83 -3.49 -8.89 -3.23
N VAL A 84 -3.20 -8.96 -1.93
CA VAL A 84 -2.86 -7.78 -1.12
C VAL A 84 -1.62 -7.04 -1.63
N MET A 85 -0.69 -7.73 -2.27
CA MET A 85 0.56 -7.14 -2.79
C MET A 85 0.56 -7.03 -4.33
N LYS A 86 -0.60 -7.08 -4.94
CA LYS A 86 -0.79 -7.16 -6.38
C LYS A 86 -0.13 -6.03 -7.18
N PHE A 87 -0.16 -4.81 -6.67
CA PHE A 87 0.34 -3.62 -7.36
C PHE A 87 1.60 -3.02 -6.73
N THR A 88 2.34 -3.77 -5.93
CA THR A 88 3.56 -3.28 -5.28
C THR A 88 4.58 -2.73 -6.28
N LYS A 89 4.74 -3.40 -7.42
CA LYS A 89 5.68 -2.99 -8.45
C LYS A 89 5.28 -1.66 -9.09
N GLU A 90 4.01 -1.46 -9.36
CA GLU A 90 3.46 -0.21 -9.90
C GLU A 90 3.67 0.94 -8.92
N TRP A 91 3.44 0.71 -7.63
CA TRP A 91 3.71 1.68 -6.58
C TRP A 91 5.19 2.02 -6.46
N GLU A 92 6.05 1.02 -6.58
CA GLU A 92 7.50 1.22 -6.57
C GLU A 92 7.95 2.07 -7.76
N ASN A 93 7.47 1.76 -8.97
CA ASN A 93 7.76 2.54 -10.16
C ASN A 93 7.28 3.99 -10.03
N LEU A 94 6.08 4.21 -9.49
CA LEU A 94 5.56 5.54 -9.24
C LEU A 94 6.44 6.30 -8.24
N THR A 95 6.87 5.66 -7.17
CA THR A 95 7.75 6.26 -6.17
C THR A 95 9.05 6.76 -6.79
N HIS A 96 9.65 5.96 -7.68
CA HIS A 96 10.86 6.36 -8.41
C HIS A 96 10.60 7.51 -9.37
N LYS A 97 9.50 7.48 -10.13
CA LYS A 97 9.14 8.55 -11.08
C LYS A 97 8.87 9.87 -10.40
N MET A 98 8.24 9.86 -9.24
CA MET A 98 8.00 11.06 -8.43
C MET A 98 9.27 11.62 -7.81
N GLY A 99 10.33 10.82 -7.69
CA GLY A 99 11.49 11.16 -6.89
C GLY A 99 11.17 11.22 -5.40
N TYR A 100 10.22 10.45 -4.93
CA TYR A 100 9.81 10.39 -3.53
C TYR A 100 10.93 9.75 -2.69
N TRP A 101 11.42 10.50 -1.72
CA TRP A 101 12.53 10.04 -0.87
C TRP A 101 12.01 9.14 0.26
N VAL A 102 11.92 7.86 -0.02
CA VAL A 102 11.47 6.87 0.97
C VAL A 102 12.25 5.57 0.77
N ASP A 103 12.52 4.86 1.87
CA ASP A 103 13.16 3.56 1.81
C ASP A 103 12.13 2.49 1.45
N MET A 104 12.30 1.88 0.28
CA MET A 104 11.45 0.81 -0.24
C MET A 104 12.04 -0.59 -0.02
N LYS A 105 13.27 -0.70 0.47
CA LYS A 105 13.96 -2.00 0.57
C LYS A 105 13.47 -2.87 1.72
N SER A 106 12.97 -2.25 2.78
CA SER A 106 12.49 -2.96 3.98
C SER A 106 11.18 -2.36 4.47
N PRO A 107 10.12 -2.38 3.65
CA PRO A 107 8.84 -1.80 4.00
C PRO A 107 8.12 -2.54 5.11
#